data_2a82fca52ca4f92cab13e1426af9a316
#
_entry.id   2a82fca52ca4f92cab13e1426af9a316
#
_cell.length_a   1.000
_cell.length_b   1.000
_cell.length_c   1.000
_cell.angle_alpha   90.00
_cell.angle_beta   90.00
_cell.angle_gamma   90.00
#
_symmetry.space_group_name_H-M   'P 1'
#
loop_
_entity.id
_entity.type
_entity.pdbx_description
1 polymer ?
#
loop_
_entity_poly.entity_id
_entity_poly.type
_entity_poly.pdbx_seq_one_letter_code
_entity_poly.pdbx_strand_id
1 'polypeptide(L)' 'MKQYNVTGMTCAACQARVEKAVSKVPGVTSCSVSLLTNSMGVEGAAADEQIIKAVTDAGYG' A
#
# COMPACT_ATOMS: atom_id res chain seq x y z
N MET A 1 -0.22 -8.49 -10.73
CA MET A 1 -0.56 -7.54 -9.67
C MET A 1 -0.89 -8.27 -8.38
N LYS A 2 -0.23 -7.89 -7.29
CA LYS A 2 -0.51 -8.47 -5.98
C LYS A 2 -1.50 -7.59 -5.22
N GLN A 3 -2.38 -8.21 -4.46
CA GLN A 3 -3.37 -7.49 -3.66
C GLN A 3 -3.10 -7.72 -2.18
N TYR A 4 -3.27 -6.66 -1.41
CA TYR A 4 -3.09 -6.67 0.03
C TYR A 4 -4.30 -6.07 0.71
N ASN A 5 -4.66 -6.60 1.87
CA ASN A 5 -5.68 -6.00 2.71
C ASN A 5 -5.02 -4.99 3.62
N VAL A 6 -5.55 -3.77 3.62
CA VAL A 6 -5.02 -2.69 4.47
C VAL A 6 -6.12 -2.23 5.40
N THR A 7 -5.85 -2.25 6.69
CA THR A 7 -6.81 -1.80 7.70
C THR A 7 -6.41 -0.42 8.22
N GLY A 8 -7.37 0.28 8.79
CA GLY A 8 -7.12 1.60 9.36
C GLY A 8 -7.26 2.76 8.39
N MET A 9 -7.54 2.50 7.12
CA MET A 9 -7.79 3.55 6.14
C MET A 9 -9.23 4.02 6.27
N THR A 10 -9.42 5.21 6.81
CA THR A 10 -10.77 5.74 7.05
C THR A 10 -11.10 6.94 6.18
N CYS A 11 -10.14 7.48 5.44
CA CYS A 11 -10.37 8.66 4.59
C CYS A 11 -9.39 8.69 3.43
N ALA A 12 -9.65 9.59 2.48
CA ALA A 12 -8.82 9.74 1.29
C ALA A 12 -7.37 10.12 1.63
N ALA A 13 -7.15 10.85 2.71
CA ALA A 13 -5.80 11.21 3.14
C ALA A 13 -5.01 9.97 3.55
N CYS A 14 -5.67 9.01 4.20
CA CYS A 14 -5.05 7.73 4.56
C CYS A 14 -4.66 6.94 3.31
N GLN A 15 -5.56 6.90 2.33
CA GLN A 15 -5.29 6.26 1.05
C GLN A 15 -4.04 6.85 0.39
N ALA A 16 -3.97 8.17 0.34
CA ALA A 16 -2.84 8.87 -0.29
C ALA A 16 -1.52 8.56 0.44
N ARG A 17 -1.56 8.48 1.76
CA ARG A 17 -0.37 8.15 2.54
C ARG A 17 0.15 6.75 2.25
N VAL A 18 -0.74 5.78 2.23
CA VAL A 18 -0.37 4.39 1.95
C VAL A 18 0.18 4.28 0.54
N GLU A 19 -0.50 4.89 -0.42
CA GLU A 19 -0.05 4.88 -1.81
C GLU A 19 1.35 5.48 -1.94
N LYS A 20 1.57 6.62 -1.32
CA LYS A 20 2.87 7.29 -1.37
C LYS A 20 3.96 6.45 -0.70
N ALA A 21 3.67 5.87 0.46
CA ALA A 21 4.64 5.05 1.18
C ALA A 21 5.05 3.84 0.36
N VAL A 22 4.08 3.15 -0.25
CA VAL A 22 4.35 1.97 -1.06
C VAL A 22 5.07 2.33 -2.35
N SER A 23 4.73 3.47 -2.94
CA SER A 23 5.39 3.92 -4.18
C SER A 23 6.88 4.19 -3.99
N LYS A 24 7.31 4.46 -2.77
CA LYS A 24 8.73 4.68 -2.47
C LYS A 24 9.52 3.39 -2.32
N VAL A 25 8.86 2.25 -2.23
CA VAL A 25 9.54 0.97 -2.07
C VAL A 25 10.28 0.63 -3.36
N PRO A 26 11.58 0.30 -3.30
CA PRO A 26 12.32 -0.12 -4.48
C PRO A 26 11.69 -1.35 -5.14
N GLY A 27 11.53 -1.31 -6.45
CA GLY A 27 10.94 -2.40 -7.21
C GLY A 27 9.46 -2.25 -7.47
N VAL A 28 8.77 -1.31 -6.82
CA VAL A 28 7.36 -1.04 -7.10
C VAL A 28 7.25 -0.18 -8.35
N THR A 29 6.53 -0.69 -9.35
CA THR A 29 6.29 0.05 -10.60
C THR A 29 4.94 0.73 -10.61
N SER A 30 3.96 0.17 -9.90
CA SER A 30 2.62 0.73 -9.84
C SER A 30 1.95 0.34 -8.54
N CYS A 31 1.11 1.21 -8.02
CA CYS A 31 0.38 0.99 -6.78
C CYS A 31 -1.00 1.61 -6.91
N SER A 32 -2.02 0.88 -6.49
CA SER A 32 -3.41 1.34 -6.49
C SER A 32 -4.06 0.96 -5.16
N VAL A 33 -4.69 1.93 -4.52
CA VAL A 33 -5.32 1.73 -3.21
C VAL A 33 -6.82 1.96 -3.34
N SER A 34 -7.61 1.08 -2.74
CA SER A 34 -9.07 1.19 -2.74
C SER A 34 -9.61 1.28 -1.32
N LEU A 35 -10.34 2.34 -1.02
CA LEU A 35 -11.02 2.49 0.27
C LEU A 35 -12.27 1.61 0.36
N LEU A 36 -12.91 1.38 -0.76
CA LEU A 36 -14.17 0.62 -0.79
C LEU A 36 -13.96 -0.83 -0.34
N THR A 37 -12.82 -1.41 -0.71
CA THR A 37 -12.51 -2.80 -0.40
C THR A 37 -11.44 -2.93 0.67
N ASN A 38 -10.93 -1.81 1.19
CA ASN A 38 -9.82 -1.78 2.13
C ASN A 38 -8.64 -2.62 1.62
N SER A 39 -8.34 -2.47 0.34
CA SER A 39 -7.30 -3.26 -0.30
C SER A 39 -6.38 -2.39 -1.14
N MET A 40 -5.25 -2.97 -1.50
CA MET A 40 -4.22 -2.30 -2.26
C MET A 40 -3.67 -3.28 -3.30
N GLY A 41 -3.54 -2.82 -4.54
CA GLY A 41 -2.89 -3.56 -5.61
C GLY A 41 -1.52 -3.00 -5.88
N VAL A 42 -0.51 -3.86 -5.95
CA VAL A 42 0.87 -3.45 -6.19
C VAL A 42 1.46 -4.25 -7.35
N GLU A 43 2.09 -3.57 -8.28
CA GLU A 43 2.85 -4.20 -9.36
C GLU A 43 4.31 -3.87 -9.20
N GLY A 44 5.16 -4.83 -9.52
CA GLY A 44 6.61 -4.66 -9.49
C GLY A 44 7.31 -5.87 -8.90
N ALA A 45 8.62 -5.75 -8.72
CA ALA A 45 9.47 -6.82 -8.22
C ALA A 45 9.71 -6.73 -6.71
N ALA A 46 9.06 -5.79 -6.02
CA ALA A 46 9.26 -5.63 -4.58
C ALA A 46 8.75 -6.84 -3.81
N ALA A 47 9.45 -7.21 -2.75
CA ALA A 47 9.05 -8.32 -1.90
C ALA A 47 7.85 -7.93 -1.03
N ASP A 48 7.02 -8.93 -0.69
CA ASP A 48 5.85 -8.71 0.15
C ASP A 48 6.24 -8.06 1.49
N GLU A 49 7.34 -8.49 2.06
CA GLU A 49 7.81 -7.95 3.34
C GLU A 49 8.08 -6.45 3.26
N GLN A 50 8.63 -5.99 2.15
CA GLN A 50 8.92 -4.57 1.97
C GLN A 50 7.62 -3.77 1.84
N ILE A 51 6.63 -4.31 1.15
CA ILE A 51 5.33 -3.67 1.00
C ILE A 51 4.65 -3.56 2.37
N ILE A 52 4.61 -4.66 3.11
CA ILE A 52 3.99 -4.70 4.44
C ILE A 52 4.69 -3.72 5.39
N LYS A 53 6.01 -3.68 5.33
CA LYS A 53 6.79 -2.76 6.16
C LYS A 53 6.46 -1.31 5.83
N ALA A 54 6.36 -0.97 4.55
CA ALA A 54 6.03 0.38 4.13
C ALA A 54 4.67 0.81 4.65
N VAL A 55 3.67 -0.07 4.58
CA VAL A 55 2.32 0.19 5.09
C VAL A 55 2.35 0.36 6.61
N THR A 56 3.07 -0.52 7.30
CA THR A 56 3.17 -0.46 8.77
C THR A 56 3.89 0.82 9.21
N ASP A 57 4.94 1.21 8.50
CA ASP A 57 5.68 2.44 8.81
C ASP A 57 4.82 3.68 8.60
N ALA A 58 3.84 3.61 7.71
CA ALA A 58 2.89 4.69 7.50
C ALA A 58 1.80 4.73 8.58
N GLY A 59 1.75 3.75 9.47
CA GLY A 59 0.78 3.69 10.56
C GLY A 59 -0.47 2.87 10.28
N TYR A 60 -0.45 2.02 9.27
CA TYR A 60 -1.60 1.21 8.87
C TYR A 60 -1.26 -0.28 8.94
N GLY A 61 -2.27 -1.07 9.01
CA GLY A 61 -2.08 -2.52 9.15
C GLY A 61 -2.29 -3.34 7.90
#